data_c3b5fa5b96f87358d524524e5759e948
#
_entry.id   c3b5fa5b96f87358d524524e5759e948
#
_cell.length_a   1.000
_cell.length_b   1.000
_cell.length_c   1.000
_cell.angle_alpha   90.00
_cell.angle_beta   90.00
_cell.angle_gamma   90.00
#
_symmetry.space_group_name_H-M   'P 1'
#
loop_
_entity.id
_entity.type
_entity.pdbx_description
1 polymer ?
#
loop_
_entity_poly.entity_id
_entity_poly.type
_entity_poly.pdbx_seq_one_letter_code
_entity_poly.pdbx_strand_id
1 'polypeptide(L)'
;MIKPKARMSMQTRTNWLIDAAVFIGGVLAALSGVYFLFLPSGGYRGGRNPAYGIEILFGRHTWSDLHVWTGVLMIAAVAIHWSWVKMMGRRMFKAIGNGGSNMSKGAKMNVALDALVGISFLICAVSGVYFLFAPSGGLYGTAAAGQEATFLFSRTAWDMLHTWSGVVLVAGGVIHFAIHWRWVKNVTLKFFLSLWPQPAAEQRLEPRKAAG
;
A
#
# COMPACT_ATOMS: atom_id res chain seq x y z
N MET A 1 -9.21 -31.60 26.23
CA MET A 1 -7.96 -31.71 25.48
C MET A 1 -7.74 -30.41 24.70
N ILE A 2 -6.79 -29.55 25.11
CA ILE A 2 -6.44 -28.31 24.42
C ILE A 2 -5.49 -28.73 23.29
N LYS A 3 -5.95 -28.61 22.03
CA LYS A 3 -5.08 -28.85 20.87
C LYS A 3 -3.94 -27.84 20.87
N PRO A 4 -2.67 -28.25 20.71
CA PRO A 4 -1.57 -27.33 20.63
C PRO A 4 -1.81 -26.35 19.48
N LYS A 5 -1.75 -25.04 19.76
CA LYS A 5 -1.86 -24.01 18.73
C LYS A 5 -0.72 -24.18 17.75
N ALA A 6 -1.04 -24.47 16.48
CA ALA A 6 -0.03 -24.62 15.42
C ALA A 6 0.85 -23.36 15.35
N ARG A 7 2.16 -23.56 15.41
CA ARG A 7 3.15 -22.49 15.23
C ARG A 7 2.96 -21.85 13.84
N MET A 8 2.95 -20.53 13.81
CA MET A 8 2.91 -19.80 12.55
C MET A 8 4.19 -20.08 11.76
N SER A 9 4.06 -20.43 10.46
CA SER A 9 5.23 -20.69 9.61
C SER A 9 6.06 -19.42 9.42
N MET A 10 7.36 -19.56 9.18
CA MET A 10 8.25 -18.42 8.86
C MET A 10 7.73 -17.62 7.66
N GLN A 11 7.28 -18.32 6.63
CA GLN A 11 6.72 -17.68 5.44
C GLN A 11 5.49 -16.82 5.77
N THR A 12 4.57 -17.31 6.60
CA THR A 12 3.39 -16.54 7.00
C THR A 12 3.77 -15.31 7.83
N ARG A 13 4.82 -15.40 8.65
CA ARG A 13 5.34 -14.24 9.40
C ARG A 13 5.93 -13.18 8.48
N THR A 14 6.75 -13.60 7.52
CA THR A 14 7.34 -12.68 6.54
C THR A 14 6.27 -12.00 5.70
N ASN A 15 5.27 -12.76 5.22
CA ASN A 15 4.14 -12.19 4.48
C ASN A 15 3.41 -11.14 5.31
N TRP A 16 3.10 -11.45 6.58
CA TRP A 16 2.44 -10.51 7.46
C TRP A 16 3.25 -9.23 7.67
N LEU A 17 4.58 -9.34 7.81
CA LEU A 17 5.45 -8.16 7.96
C LEU A 17 5.44 -7.28 6.71
N ILE A 18 5.44 -7.88 5.52
CA ILE A 18 5.35 -7.15 4.25
C ILE A 18 3.98 -6.48 4.12
N ASP A 19 2.90 -7.19 4.43
CA ASP A 19 1.54 -6.65 4.39
C ASP A 19 1.37 -5.50 5.40
N ALA A 20 1.97 -5.63 6.59
CA ALA A 20 1.99 -4.57 7.59
C ALA A 20 2.78 -3.35 7.12
N ALA A 21 3.92 -3.54 6.45
CA ALA A 21 4.71 -2.45 5.87
C ALA A 21 3.92 -1.72 4.76
N VAL A 22 3.24 -2.45 3.88
CA VAL A 22 2.35 -1.87 2.86
C VAL A 22 1.22 -1.09 3.50
N PHE A 23 0.59 -1.64 4.54
CA PHE A 23 -0.50 -0.98 5.24
C PHE A 23 -0.04 0.31 5.94
N ILE A 24 1.03 0.26 6.72
CA ILE A 24 1.56 1.44 7.45
C ILE A 24 2.02 2.50 6.45
N GLY A 25 2.81 2.11 5.44
CA GLY A 25 3.26 3.03 4.39
C GLY A 25 2.09 3.65 3.63
N GLY A 26 1.09 2.84 3.30
CA GLY A 26 -0.14 3.29 2.64
C GLY A 26 -0.94 4.30 3.48
N VAL A 27 -1.10 4.05 4.78
CA VAL A 27 -1.79 4.97 5.70
C VAL A 27 -1.04 6.30 5.78
N LEU A 28 0.29 6.28 5.95
CA LEU A 28 1.09 7.50 6.06
C LEU A 28 1.11 8.28 4.73
N ALA A 29 1.25 7.59 3.59
CA ALA A 29 1.17 8.22 2.28
C ALA A 29 -0.23 8.80 2.01
N ALA A 30 -1.30 8.11 2.42
CA ALA A 30 -2.66 8.61 2.29
C ALA A 30 -2.92 9.85 3.16
N LEU A 31 -2.50 9.84 4.43
CA LEU A 31 -2.67 10.99 5.32
C LEU A 31 -1.93 12.23 4.79
N SER A 32 -0.69 12.07 4.34
CA SER A 32 0.08 13.16 3.75
C SER A 32 -0.50 13.60 2.38
N GLY A 33 -1.01 12.67 1.58
CA GLY A 33 -1.72 12.97 0.34
C GLY A 33 -3.00 13.77 0.57
N VAL A 34 -3.79 13.40 1.58
CA VAL A 34 -4.99 14.14 2.00
C VAL A 34 -4.63 15.56 2.47
N TYR A 35 -3.52 15.72 3.21
CA TYR A 35 -3.03 17.03 3.57
C TYR A 35 -2.81 17.90 2.32
N PHE A 36 -2.14 17.38 1.27
CA PHE A 36 -1.89 18.13 0.03
C PHE A 36 -3.14 18.31 -0.83
N LEU A 37 -4.12 17.42 -0.73
CA LEU A 37 -5.40 17.57 -1.44
C LEU A 37 -6.18 18.79 -0.94
N PHE A 38 -6.21 19.02 0.38
CA PHE A 38 -6.91 20.16 0.98
C PHE A 38 -6.04 21.42 1.13
N LEU A 39 -4.72 21.26 1.22
CA LEU A 39 -3.76 22.34 1.29
C LEU A 39 -2.77 22.24 0.10
N PRO A 40 -3.24 22.42 -1.15
CA PRO A 40 -2.44 22.22 -2.33
C PRO A 40 -1.21 23.14 -2.34
N SER A 41 -0.11 22.63 -2.89
CA SER A 41 1.13 23.37 -3.05
C SER A 41 1.05 24.49 -4.08
N GLY A 42 -0.16 24.74 -4.62
CA GLY A 42 -0.48 25.68 -5.67
C GLY A 42 0.37 26.90 -5.68
N GLY A 43 1.27 26.81 -6.48
CA GLY A 43 2.17 27.58 -7.22
C GLY A 43 2.60 28.94 -6.76
N TYR A 44 1.86 29.71 -6.15
CA TYR A 44 2.24 31.06 -5.85
C TYR A 44 2.34 31.26 -4.34
N ARG A 45 3.57 31.37 -3.84
CA ARG A 45 3.93 31.64 -2.45
C ARG A 45 2.88 32.46 -1.68
N GLY A 46 1.87 31.80 -1.16
CA GLY A 46 0.84 32.36 -0.31
C GLY A 46 -0.09 33.44 -0.89
N GLY A 47 0.26 34.01 -2.05
CA GLY A 47 -0.50 35.16 -2.55
C GLY A 47 -1.88 34.85 -3.09
N ARG A 48 -2.16 33.61 -3.47
CA ARG A 48 -3.46 33.16 -4.01
C ARG A 48 -4.09 32.00 -3.25
N ASN A 49 -3.37 31.37 -2.34
CA ASN A 49 -3.88 30.33 -1.49
C ASN A 49 -3.86 30.80 -0.03
N PRO A 50 -4.97 31.25 0.53
CA PRO A 50 -5.03 31.74 1.92
C PRO A 50 -4.66 30.63 2.94
N ALA A 51 -4.73 29.36 2.55
CA ALA A 51 -4.38 28.23 3.39
C ALA A 51 -2.88 27.84 3.30
N TYR A 52 -2.06 28.53 2.48
CA TYR A 52 -0.67 28.15 2.27
C TYR A 52 0.19 28.14 3.56
N GLY A 53 -0.08 29.03 4.49
CA GLY A 53 0.62 29.16 5.78
C GLY A 53 0.01 28.34 6.91
N ILE A 54 -1.04 27.58 6.66
CA ILE A 54 -1.67 26.76 7.70
C ILE A 54 -0.81 25.53 7.99
N GLU A 55 -0.37 25.42 9.23
CA GLU A 55 0.34 24.25 9.74
C GLU A 55 -0.64 23.35 10.50
N ILE A 56 -0.69 22.07 10.13
CA ILE A 56 -1.48 21.05 10.81
C ILE A 56 -0.53 19.97 11.29
N LEU A 57 -0.34 19.83 12.59
CA LEU A 57 0.59 18.92 13.27
C LEU A 57 2.06 19.21 12.94
N PHE A 58 2.39 19.35 11.65
CA PHE A 58 3.72 19.58 11.14
C PHE A 58 3.71 20.70 10.10
N GLY A 59 4.89 21.33 9.90
CA GLY A 59 5.09 22.25 8.80
C GLY A 59 5.01 21.53 7.45
N ARG A 60 4.71 22.27 6.40
CA ARG A 60 4.53 21.77 5.03
C ARG A 60 5.70 20.95 4.52
N HIS A 61 6.92 21.35 4.85
CA HIS A 61 8.14 20.63 4.43
C HIS A 61 8.15 19.22 4.99
N THR A 62 7.85 19.07 6.28
CA THR A 62 7.77 17.75 6.94
C THR A 62 6.69 16.86 6.31
N TRP A 63 5.53 17.42 5.95
CA TRP A 63 4.50 16.69 5.23
C TRP A 63 4.96 16.24 3.84
N SER A 64 5.74 17.08 3.14
CA SER A 64 6.33 16.76 1.84
C SER A 64 7.31 15.59 1.95
N ASP A 65 8.23 15.67 2.91
CA ASP A 65 9.22 14.61 3.14
C ASP A 65 8.54 13.30 3.54
N LEU A 66 7.56 13.38 4.44
CA LEU A 66 6.77 12.23 4.85
C LEU A 66 6.08 11.58 3.64
N HIS A 67 5.44 12.38 2.77
CA HIS A 67 4.76 11.87 1.58
C HIS A 67 5.72 11.17 0.62
N VAL A 68 6.83 11.81 0.31
CA VAL A 68 7.85 11.28 -0.61
C VAL A 68 8.44 9.98 -0.07
N TRP A 69 8.95 9.99 1.16
CA TRP A 69 9.62 8.81 1.70
C TRP A 69 8.68 7.65 1.97
N THR A 70 7.48 7.91 2.49
CA THR A 70 6.49 6.84 2.67
C THR A 70 6.00 6.29 1.34
N GLY A 71 5.86 7.14 0.31
CA GLY A 71 5.53 6.72 -1.05
C GLY A 71 6.61 5.80 -1.64
N VAL A 72 7.89 6.18 -1.53
CA VAL A 72 9.03 5.36 -2.01
C VAL A 72 9.08 4.02 -1.28
N LEU A 73 8.95 4.03 0.06
CA LEU A 73 8.94 2.81 0.85
C LEU A 73 7.74 1.92 0.52
N MET A 74 6.56 2.51 0.28
CA MET A 74 5.37 1.78 -0.14
C MET A 74 5.56 1.13 -1.52
N ILE A 75 6.15 1.84 -2.49
CA ILE A 75 6.46 1.27 -3.81
C ILE A 75 7.39 0.06 -3.67
N ALA A 76 8.45 0.17 -2.86
CA ALA A 76 9.36 -0.94 -2.60
C ALA A 76 8.65 -2.12 -1.93
N ALA A 77 7.84 -1.87 -0.90
CA ALA A 77 7.08 -2.90 -0.19
C ALA A 77 6.08 -3.61 -1.11
N VAL A 78 5.36 -2.87 -1.96
CA VAL A 78 4.43 -3.43 -2.95
C VAL A 78 5.18 -4.24 -4.01
N ALA A 79 6.35 -3.80 -4.47
CA ALA A 79 7.17 -4.57 -5.42
C ALA A 79 7.58 -5.92 -4.82
N ILE A 80 7.95 -5.98 -3.54
CA ILE A 80 8.24 -7.21 -2.82
C ILE A 80 6.96 -8.05 -2.66
N HIS A 81 5.86 -7.43 -2.24
CA HIS A 81 4.56 -8.09 -2.12
C HIS A 81 4.12 -8.72 -3.45
N TRP A 82 4.26 -8.02 -4.57
CA TRP A 82 3.92 -8.52 -5.90
C TRP A 82 4.78 -9.69 -6.38
N SER A 83 6.04 -9.73 -6.00
CA SER A 83 6.90 -10.88 -6.34
C SER A 83 6.33 -12.20 -5.76
N TRP A 84 5.61 -12.12 -4.65
CA TRP A 84 4.95 -13.24 -3.96
C TRP A 84 3.58 -13.55 -4.55
N VAL A 85 2.84 -12.51 -4.95
CA VAL A 85 1.51 -12.62 -5.58
C VAL A 85 1.59 -13.21 -6.99
N LYS A 86 2.76 -13.15 -7.65
CA LYS A 86 2.95 -13.80 -8.98
C LYS A 86 2.52 -15.27 -8.99
N MET A 87 2.71 -16.00 -7.91
CA MET A 87 2.30 -17.39 -7.79
C MET A 87 0.77 -17.53 -7.68
N MET A 88 0.11 -16.61 -6.98
CA MET A 88 -1.35 -16.57 -6.82
C MET A 88 -2.00 -15.96 -8.07
N GLY A 89 -1.41 -14.91 -8.64
CA GLY A 89 -1.86 -14.27 -9.87
C GLY A 89 -1.86 -15.22 -11.07
N ARG A 90 -0.86 -16.09 -11.21
CA ARG A 90 -0.86 -17.11 -12.27
C ARG A 90 -2.05 -18.08 -12.20
N ARG A 91 -2.48 -18.45 -10.99
CA ARG A 91 -3.68 -19.26 -10.79
C ARG A 91 -4.94 -18.49 -11.15
N MET A 92 -5.00 -17.21 -10.82
CA MET A 92 -6.12 -16.33 -11.11
C MET A 92 -6.22 -16.00 -12.61
N PHE A 93 -5.10 -15.68 -13.27
CA PHE A 93 -5.06 -15.47 -14.72
C PHE A 93 -5.42 -16.74 -15.49
N LYS A 94 -4.98 -17.92 -15.02
CA LYS A 94 -5.36 -19.21 -15.59
C LYS A 94 -6.85 -19.50 -15.41
N ALA A 95 -7.43 -19.13 -14.26
CA ALA A 95 -8.86 -19.27 -14.01
C ALA A 95 -9.71 -18.32 -14.88
N ILE A 96 -9.23 -17.10 -15.12
CA ILE A 96 -9.87 -16.10 -16.01
C ILE A 96 -9.74 -16.57 -17.48
N GLY A 97 -8.54 -17.02 -17.89
CA GLY A 97 -8.27 -17.50 -19.25
C GLY A 97 -9.01 -18.78 -19.62
N ASN A 98 -9.34 -19.64 -18.65
CA ASN A 98 -10.15 -20.85 -18.85
C ASN A 98 -11.67 -20.56 -18.85
N GLY A 99 -12.09 -19.36 -19.18
CA GLY A 99 -13.49 -19.00 -19.32
C GLY A 99 -14.14 -18.66 -17.98
N GLY A 100 -13.77 -17.56 -17.37
CA GLY A 100 -14.24 -17.05 -16.06
C GLY A 100 -15.76 -17.04 -15.78
N SER A 101 -16.54 -17.75 -16.63
CA SER A 101 -17.98 -17.97 -16.45
C SER A 101 -18.32 -18.69 -15.14
N ASN A 102 -17.43 -19.54 -14.63
CA ASN A 102 -17.62 -20.34 -13.42
C ASN A 102 -17.23 -19.64 -12.10
N MET A 103 -16.77 -18.38 -12.15
CA MET A 103 -16.44 -17.63 -10.94
C MET A 103 -17.73 -17.13 -10.27
N SER A 104 -17.79 -17.28 -8.94
CA SER A 104 -18.88 -16.69 -8.15
C SER A 104 -18.87 -15.15 -8.27
N LYS A 105 -20.03 -14.51 -8.07
CA LYS A 105 -20.14 -13.04 -8.09
C LYS A 105 -19.14 -12.37 -7.12
N GLY A 106 -18.97 -12.92 -5.92
CA GLY A 106 -18.01 -12.41 -4.94
C GLY A 106 -16.55 -12.51 -5.41
N ALA A 107 -16.17 -13.62 -6.06
CA ALA A 107 -14.83 -13.77 -6.62
C ALA A 107 -14.56 -12.77 -7.75
N LYS A 108 -15.55 -12.54 -8.63
CA LYS A 108 -15.44 -11.52 -9.70
C LYS A 108 -15.26 -10.12 -9.11
N MET A 109 -16.01 -9.78 -8.06
CA MET A 109 -15.92 -8.48 -7.40
C MET A 109 -14.56 -8.27 -6.72
N ASN A 110 -14.02 -9.29 -6.05
CA ASN A 110 -12.68 -9.21 -5.47
C ASN A 110 -11.62 -8.98 -6.54
N VAL A 111 -11.67 -9.73 -7.65
CA VAL A 111 -10.73 -9.55 -8.78
C VAL A 111 -10.83 -8.13 -9.38
N ALA A 112 -12.04 -7.62 -9.55
CA ALA A 112 -12.25 -6.26 -10.07
C ALA A 112 -11.71 -5.20 -9.11
N LEU A 113 -11.90 -5.37 -7.81
CA LEU A 113 -11.36 -4.47 -6.78
C LEU A 113 -9.83 -4.53 -6.73
N ASP A 114 -9.25 -5.73 -6.77
CA ASP A 114 -7.80 -5.92 -6.79
C ASP A 114 -7.17 -5.29 -8.04
N ALA A 115 -7.83 -5.44 -9.20
CA ALA A 115 -7.41 -4.79 -10.44
C ALA A 115 -7.50 -3.26 -10.34
N LEU A 116 -8.59 -2.72 -9.79
CA LEU A 116 -8.76 -1.28 -9.57
C LEU A 116 -7.65 -0.72 -8.67
N VAL A 117 -7.40 -1.36 -7.53
CA VAL A 117 -6.35 -0.96 -6.57
C VAL A 117 -4.97 -1.07 -7.24
N GLY A 118 -4.69 -2.17 -7.95
CA GLY A 118 -3.41 -2.38 -8.63
C GLY A 118 -3.14 -1.36 -9.74
N ILE A 119 -4.12 -1.08 -10.59
CA ILE A 119 -3.99 -0.09 -11.67
C ILE A 119 -3.83 1.32 -11.09
N SER A 120 -4.64 1.69 -10.12
CA SER A 120 -4.54 2.99 -9.44
C SER A 120 -3.19 3.16 -8.76
N PHE A 121 -2.68 2.12 -8.11
CA PHE A 121 -1.34 2.12 -7.53
C PHE A 121 -0.26 2.33 -8.59
N LEU A 122 -0.31 1.63 -9.73
CA LEU A 122 0.68 1.78 -10.80
C LEU A 122 0.70 3.20 -11.36
N ILE A 123 -0.47 3.79 -11.63
CA ILE A 123 -0.56 5.16 -12.13
C ILE A 123 0.01 6.14 -11.08
N CYS A 124 -0.39 5.98 -9.82
CA CYS A 124 0.07 6.82 -8.72
C CYS A 124 1.59 6.67 -8.51
N ALA A 125 2.14 5.46 -8.56
CA ALA A 125 3.56 5.20 -8.41
C ALA A 125 4.39 5.79 -9.56
N VAL A 126 3.98 5.58 -10.81
CA VAL A 126 4.67 6.12 -11.99
C VAL A 126 4.67 7.64 -11.96
N SER A 127 3.53 8.26 -11.68
CA SER A 127 3.44 9.73 -11.58
C SER A 127 4.20 10.27 -10.37
N GLY A 128 4.22 9.57 -9.24
CA GLY A 128 5.03 9.91 -8.07
C GLY A 128 6.52 9.86 -8.36
N VAL A 129 6.99 8.81 -9.04
CA VAL A 129 8.39 8.70 -9.49
C VAL A 129 8.74 9.82 -10.48
N TYR A 130 7.84 10.17 -11.40
CA TYR A 130 8.04 11.33 -12.26
C TYR A 130 8.33 12.61 -11.45
N PHE A 131 7.57 12.88 -10.37
CA PHE A 131 7.77 14.07 -9.54
C PHE A 131 9.08 14.07 -8.74
N LEU A 132 9.69 12.92 -8.48
CA LEU A 132 11.01 12.84 -7.85
C LEU A 132 12.11 13.41 -8.76
N PHE A 133 11.97 13.26 -10.09
CA PHE A 133 12.96 13.65 -11.07
C PHE A 133 12.58 14.88 -11.89
N ALA A 134 11.29 15.24 -11.94
CA ALA A 134 10.83 16.41 -12.65
C ALA A 134 11.28 17.68 -11.92
N PRO A 135 11.86 18.67 -12.62
CA PRO A 135 12.22 19.94 -12.01
C PRO A 135 11.01 20.53 -11.30
N SER A 136 11.17 20.91 -10.04
CA SER A 136 10.15 21.64 -9.32
C SER A 136 9.91 22.94 -10.07
N GLY A 137 8.74 23.09 -10.70
CA GLY A 137 8.28 24.34 -11.30
C GLY A 137 8.04 25.40 -10.22
N GLY A 138 9.01 25.56 -9.32
CA GLY A 138 9.01 26.63 -8.35
C GLY A 138 9.44 27.94 -9.02
N LEU A 139 9.05 29.04 -8.42
CA LEU A 139 9.29 30.43 -8.83
C LEU A 139 10.79 30.79 -9.03
N TYR A 140 11.68 29.86 -8.78
CA TYR A 140 13.13 29.97 -9.09
C TYR A 140 13.51 29.40 -10.45
N GLY A 141 12.57 28.85 -11.18
CA GLY A 141 12.72 28.59 -12.61
C GLY A 141 12.85 29.93 -13.31
N THR A 142 14.06 30.46 -13.25
CA THR A 142 14.49 31.56 -14.08
C THR A 142 13.95 31.39 -15.49
N ALA A 143 13.19 32.38 -15.94
CA ALA A 143 13.04 32.82 -17.33
C ALA A 143 12.74 31.79 -18.44
N ALA A 144 12.64 30.53 -18.17
CA ALA A 144 12.09 29.53 -19.08
C ALA A 144 10.56 29.34 -18.83
N ALA A 145 9.87 30.45 -18.62
CA ALA A 145 8.40 30.53 -18.54
C ALA A 145 7.73 30.20 -19.88
N GLY A 146 8.20 29.18 -20.57
CA GLY A 146 7.70 28.69 -21.82
C GLY A 146 8.10 27.24 -22.15
N GLN A 147 9.05 26.68 -21.40
CA GLN A 147 9.42 25.27 -21.55
C GLN A 147 9.03 24.50 -20.30
N GLU A 148 7.75 24.20 -20.15
CA GLU A 148 7.36 23.07 -19.31
C GLU A 148 8.09 21.84 -19.87
N ALA A 149 8.96 21.23 -19.06
CA ALA A 149 9.57 19.97 -19.41
C ALA A 149 8.45 18.93 -19.53
N THR A 150 7.95 18.73 -20.75
CA THR A 150 6.89 17.79 -21.04
C THR A 150 7.51 16.44 -21.34
N PHE A 151 7.46 15.56 -20.35
CA PHE A 151 7.73 14.14 -20.58
C PHE A 151 6.38 13.42 -20.71
N LEU A 152 6.02 12.99 -21.92
CA LEU A 152 4.74 12.37 -22.32
C LEU A 152 3.53 13.28 -22.11
N PHE A 153 3.39 13.91 -20.95
CA PHE A 153 2.27 14.78 -20.56
C PHE A 153 2.80 16.08 -19.94
N SER A 154 1.94 17.11 -19.90
CA SER A 154 2.22 18.31 -19.15
C SER A 154 2.33 17.99 -17.64
N ARG A 155 3.07 18.81 -16.88
CA ARG A 155 3.18 18.70 -15.43
C ARG A 155 1.80 18.67 -14.75
N THR A 156 0.88 19.52 -15.23
CA THR A 156 -0.50 19.56 -14.73
C THR A 156 -1.23 18.25 -14.96
N ALA A 157 -1.06 17.61 -16.13
CA ALA A 157 -1.66 16.32 -16.40
C ALA A 157 -1.07 15.22 -15.50
N TRP A 158 0.24 15.23 -15.25
CA TRP A 158 0.88 14.33 -14.29
C TRP A 158 0.35 14.53 -12.86
N ASP A 159 0.15 15.78 -12.44
CA ASP A 159 -0.42 16.13 -11.13
C ASP A 159 -1.86 15.60 -10.99
N MET A 160 -2.69 15.78 -12.02
CA MET A 160 -4.04 15.23 -12.06
C MET A 160 -4.03 13.70 -12.00
N LEU A 161 -3.17 13.04 -12.77
CA LEU A 161 -3.04 11.58 -12.75
C LEU A 161 -2.63 11.09 -11.37
N HIS A 162 -1.64 11.71 -10.72
CA HIS A 162 -1.19 11.35 -9.39
C HIS A 162 -2.29 11.53 -8.35
N THR A 163 -2.90 12.70 -8.32
CA THR A 163 -3.93 13.05 -7.33
C THR A 163 -5.14 12.14 -7.44
N TRP A 164 -5.72 12.00 -8.64
CA TRP A 164 -6.94 11.22 -8.80
C TRP A 164 -6.72 9.71 -8.70
N SER A 165 -5.62 9.21 -9.22
CA SER A 165 -5.26 7.80 -8.98
C SER A 165 -5.00 7.52 -7.50
N GLY A 166 -4.41 8.47 -6.77
CA GLY A 166 -4.24 8.39 -5.32
C GLY A 166 -5.57 8.35 -4.58
N VAL A 167 -6.53 9.21 -4.93
CA VAL A 167 -7.89 9.19 -4.36
C VAL A 167 -8.58 7.85 -4.59
N VAL A 168 -8.54 7.33 -5.83
CA VAL A 168 -9.13 6.02 -6.15
C VAL A 168 -8.42 4.89 -5.42
N LEU A 169 -7.08 4.95 -5.32
CA LEU A 169 -6.27 3.99 -4.58
C LEU A 169 -6.66 3.93 -3.10
N VAL A 170 -6.79 5.09 -2.45
CA VAL A 170 -7.20 5.16 -1.03
C VAL A 170 -8.61 4.62 -0.84
N ALA A 171 -9.57 5.04 -1.66
CA ALA A 171 -10.95 4.55 -1.57
C ALA A 171 -11.02 3.03 -1.81
N GLY A 172 -10.38 2.53 -2.86
CA GLY A 172 -10.30 1.11 -3.17
C GLY A 172 -9.60 0.31 -2.08
N GLY A 173 -8.50 0.85 -1.54
CA GLY A 173 -7.74 0.25 -0.44
C GLY A 173 -8.56 0.11 0.85
N VAL A 174 -9.35 1.13 1.21
CA VAL A 174 -10.28 1.06 2.35
C VAL A 174 -11.33 -0.03 2.16
N ILE A 175 -11.93 -0.11 0.97
CA ILE A 175 -12.93 -1.14 0.65
C ILE A 175 -12.28 -2.53 0.68
N HIS A 176 -11.10 -2.70 0.06
CA HIS A 176 -10.34 -3.94 0.06
C HIS A 176 -10.03 -4.40 1.49
N PHE A 177 -9.53 -3.50 2.33
CA PHE A 177 -9.24 -3.77 3.73
C PHE A 177 -10.51 -4.17 4.51
N ALA A 178 -11.63 -3.48 4.31
CA ALA A 178 -12.89 -3.78 4.97
C ALA A 178 -13.43 -5.18 4.61
N ILE A 179 -13.35 -5.56 3.33
CA ILE A 179 -13.76 -6.89 2.86
C ILE A 179 -12.90 -7.99 3.52
N HIS A 180 -11.59 -7.75 3.63
CA HIS A 180 -10.64 -8.72 4.19
C HIS A 180 -10.41 -8.59 5.69
N TRP A 181 -11.14 -7.70 6.39
CA TRP A 181 -10.96 -7.40 7.82
C TRP A 181 -10.88 -8.64 8.73
N ARG A 182 -11.76 -9.62 8.51
CA ARG A 182 -11.77 -10.85 9.32
C ARG A 182 -10.45 -11.62 9.18
N TRP A 183 -9.93 -11.70 7.97
CA TRP A 183 -8.67 -12.37 7.70
C TRP A 183 -7.50 -11.61 8.34
N VAL A 184 -7.43 -10.29 8.12
CA VAL A 184 -6.41 -9.41 8.70
C VAL A 184 -6.35 -9.57 10.22
N LYS A 185 -7.50 -9.42 10.90
CA LYS A 185 -7.59 -9.59 12.35
C LYS A 185 -7.06 -10.95 12.81
N ASN A 186 -7.47 -12.02 12.15
CA ASN A 186 -7.09 -13.37 12.55
C ASN A 186 -5.60 -13.66 12.35
N VAL A 187 -5.01 -13.18 11.26
CA VAL A 187 -3.58 -13.37 10.96
C VAL A 187 -2.73 -12.51 11.89
N THR A 188 -3.14 -11.26 12.13
CA THR A 188 -2.47 -10.35 13.06
C THR A 188 -2.47 -10.90 14.48
N LEU A 189 -3.61 -11.39 14.96
CA LEU A 189 -3.70 -12.02 16.27
C LEU A 189 -2.77 -13.25 16.38
N LYS A 190 -2.74 -14.10 15.36
CA LYS A 190 -1.84 -15.26 15.31
C LYS A 190 -0.37 -14.83 15.30
N PHE A 191 -0.03 -13.76 14.59
CA PHE A 191 1.33 -13.22 14.56
C PHE A 191 1.77 -12.81 15.98
N PHE A 192 1.01 -11.96 16.66
CA PHE A 192 1.36 -11.52 18.01
C PHE A 192 1.39 -12.69 19.02
N LEU A 193 0.42 -13.60 18.96
CA LEU A 193 0.44 -14.80 19.82
C LEU A 193 1.66 -15.70 19.54
N SER A 194 2.24 -15.66 18.35
CA SER A 194 3.42 -16.43 18.01
C SER A 194 4.72 -15.84 18.54
N LEU A 195 4.71 -14.58 18.97
CA LEU A 195 5.86 -13.91 19.58
C LEU A 195 6.03 -14.28 21.05
N TRP A 196 4.95 -14.71 21.72
CA TRP A 196 5.01 -15.17 23.12
C TRP A 196 5.54 -16.59 23.21
N PRO A 197 6.44 -16.87 24.17
CA PRO A 197 6.87 -18.21 24.45
C PRO A 197 5.64 -19.07 24.75
N GLN A 198 5.42 -20.11 23.96
CA GLN A 198 4.41 -21.11 24.33
C GLN A 198 5.00 -21.89 25.52
N PRO A 199 4.23 -22.13 26.61
CA PRO A 199 4.67 -23.02 27.67
C PRO A 199 5.08 -24.33 26.98
N ALA A 200 6.27 -24.82 27.33
CA ALA A 200 6.78 -26.07 26.81
C ALA A 200 5.67 -27.09 26.97
N ALA A 201 5.17 -27.62 25.85
CA ALA A 201 4.24 -28.73 25.92
C ALA A 201 4.97 -29.78 26.74
N GLU A 202 4.45 -30.03 27.94
CA GLU A 202 4.94 -31.04 28.84
C GLU A 202 5.21 -32.27 27.98
N GLN A 203 6.48 -32.58 27.77
CA GLN A 203 6.89 -33.75 27.03
C GLN A 203 6.23 -34.90 27.77
N ARG A 204 5.09 -35.36 27.26
CA ARG A 204 4.50 -36.61 27.73
C ARG A 204 5.59 -37.63 27.54
N LEU A 205 6.20 -38.00 28.66
CA LEU A 205 6.93 -39.23 28.78
C LEU A 205 5.93 -40.32 28.39
N GLU A 206 5.94 -40.70 27.09
CA GLU A 206 5.26 -41.90 26.69
C GLU A 206 5.85 -43.02 27.54
N PRO A 207 5.05 -43.76 28.30
CA PRO A 207 5.55 -44.89 29.02
C PRO A 207 6.14 -45.85 27.98
N ARG A 208 7.46 -45.98 27.99
CA ARG A 208 8.20 -46.93 27.18
C ARG A 208 7.54 -48.28 27.45
N LYS A 209 6.77 -48.78 26.45
CA LYS A 209 6.23 -50.15 26.51
C LYS A 209 7.44 -51.05 26.74
N ALA A 210 7.52 -51.58 27.96
CA ALA A 210 8.47 -52.61 28.27
C ALA A 210 8.19 -53.78 27.30
N ALA A 211 9.17 -54.05 26.47
CA ALA A 211 9.20 -55.24 25.65
C ALA A 211 9.30 -56.44 26.65
N GLY A 212 8.23 -57.18 26.70
CA GLY A 212 8.19 -58.52 27.25
C GLY A 212 8.20 -59.53 26.12
#